data_f1da39711525c48d695a386faf06c3e4
#
_entry.id   f1da39711525c48d695a386faf06c3e4
#
_cell.length_a   1.000
_cell.length_b   1.000
_cell.length_c   1.000
_cell.angle_alpha   90.00
_cell.angle_beta   90.00
_cell.angle_gamma   90.00
#
_symmetry.space_group_name_H-M   'P 1'
#
loop_
_entity.id
_entity.type
_entity.pdbx_description
1 polymer ?
#
loop_
_entity_poly.entity_id
_entity_poly.type
_entity_poly.pdbx_seq_one_letter_code
_entity_poly.pdbx_strand_id
1 'polypeptide(L)'
;MSSSAIVIGANGYIGFGIALGLRRAGFHVSGVIRNSRHSTLLAQNEIEPIVIESFDKVDAFADQLTKRSIIVDAVGYTKSLSDIILQAVTKAGQQRTQFGKLAHYAPLFIFTSGIMTYGDTTIYGSRPVDEMIKPNPQAIEIINREEYENLVLASSSNVLHTAVIRPGFVYGGHGGFVADLFYSEKPAIIHGRRDKRWSWVHIDDLAEGYALIARAPRAIVSGQMWNLAAPNDNPTYEEVRTNMARVSGQQVEYKEKANDDKIPPRWDTDSIINPSKAINQLGWRPKHVGFIQEIETYYKSWAAYKQQQQTAIDENKK
;
A
#
# COMPACT_ATOMS: atom_id res chain seq x y z
N MET A 1 28.06 1.34 -3.16
CA MET A 1 27.17 2.50 -3.39
C MET A 1 26.05 2.41 -2.37
N SER A 2 25.68 3.52 -1.71
CA SER A 2 24.53 3.52 -0.80
C SER A 2 23.27 3.20 -1.59
N SER A 3 22.44 2.28 -1.09
CA SER A 3 21.17 1.92 -1.70
C SER A 3 20.24 3.14 -1.65
N SER A 4 19.66 3.53 -2.79
CA SER A 4 18.80 4.71 -2.91
C SER A 4 17.41 4.34 -3.40
N ALA A 5 16.40 4.97 -2.82
CA ALA A 5 14.99 4.72 -3.13
C ALA A 5 14.24 6.04 -3.41
N ILE A 6 13.21 5.96 -4.24
CA ILE A 6 12.24 7.02 -4.42
C ILE A 6 10.83 6.43 -4.24
N VAL A 7 10.00 7.11 -3.46
CA VAL A 7 8.60 6.74 -3.23
C VAL A 7 7.69 7.79 -3.84
N ILE A 8 6.93 7.41 -4.86
CA ILE A 8 5.92 8.27 -5.50
C ILE A 8 4.65 8.18 -4.65
N GLY A 9 4.16 9.34 -4.18
CA GLY A 9 3.05 9.38 -3.23
C GLY A 9 3.46 9.29 -1.76
N ALA A 10 4.67 9.74 -1.42
CA ALA A 10 5.28 9.60 -0.09
C ALA A 10 4.56 10.35 1.05
N ASN A 11 3.57 11.20 0.78
CA ASN A 11 2.73 11.85 1.80
C ASN A 11 1.42 11.10 2.07
N GLY A 12 1.10 10.06 1.27
CA GLY A 12 -0.04 9.19 1.53
C GLY A 12 0.25 8.22 2.69
N TYR A 13 -0.80 7.67 3.28
CA TYR A 13 -0.68 6.78 4.44
C TYR A 13 0.31 5.61 4.20
N ILE A 14 0.09 4.84 3.14
CA ILE A 14 0.97 3.71 2.78
C ILE A 14 2.34 4.22 2.30
N GLY A 15 2.35 5.23 1.42
CA GLY A 15 3.59 5.77 0.86
C GLY A 15 4.53 6.33 1.92
N PHE A 16 4.01 7.02 2.94
CA PHE A 16 4.80 7.53 4.06
C PHE A 16 5.37 6.40 4.90
N GLY A 17 4.55 5.39 5.24
CA GLY A 17 5.01 4.21 5.97
C GLY A 17 6.15 3.49 5.23
N ILE A 18 6.00 3.27 3.91
CA ILE A 18 7.05 2.66 3.08
C ILE A 18 8.32 3.51 3.08
N ALA A 19 8.21 4.83 2.91
CA ALA A 19 9.38 5.73 2.91
C ALA A 19 10.13 5.68 4.24
N LEU A 20 9.42 5.67 5.38
CA LEU A 20 10.00 5.47 6.70
C LEU A 20 10.68 4.10 6.85
N GLY A 21 10.03 3.02 6.43
CA GLY A 21 10.59 1.68 6.47
C GLY A 21 11.88 1.55 5.67
N LEU A 22 11.91 2.10 4.45
CA LEU A 22 13.11 2.14 3.62
C LEU A 22 14.21 2.99 4.27
N ARG A 23 13.85 4.16 4.86
CA ARG A 23 14.83 5.00 5.55
C ARG A 23 15.46 4.29 6.75
N ARG A 24 14.65 3.66 7.60
CA ARG A 24 15.09 2.84 8.73
C ARG A 24 15.92 1.63 8.29
N ALA A 25 15.65 1.11 7.12
CA ALA A 25 16.43 0.05 6.49
C ALA A 25 17.77 0.55 5.89
N GLY A 26 18.13 1.83 6.04
CA GLY A 26 19.41 2.40 5.60
C GLY A 26 19.44 2.87 4.15
N PHE A 27 18.30 2.97 3.47
CA PHE A 27 18.24 3.57 2.14
C PHE A 27 18.32 5.11 2.24
N HIS A 28 18.93 5.71 1.24
CA HIS A 28 18.76 7.13 0.96
C HIS A 28 17.42 7.30 0.23
N VAL A 29 16.44 7.94 0.90
CA VAL A 29 15.06 7.98 0.41
C VAL A 29 14.67 9.38 -0.04
N SER A 30 14.09 9.49 -1.25
CA SER A 30 13.38 10.68 -1.70
C SER A 30 11.89 10.38 -1.81
N GLY A 31 11.05 11.35 -1.46
CA GLY A 31 9.59 11.24 -1.50
C GLY A 31 8.98 12.23 -2.47
N VAL A 32 8.29 11.76 -3.51
CA VAL A 32 7.55 12.61 -4.47
C VAL A 32 6.18 12.94 -3.90
N ILE A 33 5.89 14.23 -3.76
CA ILE A 33 4.67 14.78 -3.16
C ILE A 33 4.10 15.91 -4.00
N ARG A 34 2.78 16.15 -3.94
CA ARG A 34 2.10 17.23 -4.67
C ARG A 34 1.94 18.54 -3.88
N ASN A 35 2.15 18.50 -2.58
CA ASN A 35 1.90 19.67 -1.73
C ASN A 35 3.10 19.90 -0.81
N SER A 36 3.70 21.08 -0.94
CA SER A 36 4.88 21.51 -0.18
C SER A 36 4.67 21.51 1.36
N ARG A 37 3.41 21.62 1.83
CA ARG A 37 3.09 21.56 3.26
C ARG A 37 3.59 20.28 3.93
N HIS A 38 3.76 19.19 3.16
CA HIS A 38 4.28 17.91 3.67
C HIS A 38 5.81 17.82 3.62
N SER A 39 6.51 18.80 3.06
CA SER A 39 7.97 18.77 2.93
C SER A 39 8.67 18.72 4.28
N THR A 40 8.19 19.50 5.25
CA THR A 40 8.74 19.53 6.62
C THR A 40 8.63 18.16 7.29
N LEU A 41 7.47 17.50 7.17
CA LEU A 41 7.26 16.16 7.73
C LEU A 41 8.24 15.14 7.13
N LEU A 42 8.42 15.15 5.81
CA LEU A 42 9.38 14.26 5.15
C LEU A 42 10.81 14.55 5.61
N ALA A 43 11.22 15.82 5.59
CA ALA A 43 12.58 16.23 5.98
C ALA A 43 12.90 15.89 7.45
N GLN A 44 11.96 16.08 8.38
CA GLN A 44 12.10 15.67 9.77
C GLN A 44 12.32 14.16 9.96
N ASN A 45 11.88 13.36 9.00
CA ASN A 45 12.08 11.91 8.98
C ASN A 45 13.23 11.50 8.03
N GLU A 46 14.12 12.44 7.69
CA GLU A 46 15.28 12.23 6.83
C GLU A 46 14.93 11.68 5.44
N ILE A 47 13.75 12.05 4.92
CA ILE A 47 13.27 11.76 3.57
C ILE A 47 13.35 13.04 2.75
N GLU A 48 14.09 13.02 1.64
CA GLU A 48 14.25 14.17 0.76
C GLU A 48 12.94 14.47 0.02
N PRO A 49 12.28 15.63 0.24
CA PRO A 49 11.03 15.94 -0.44
C PRO A 49 11.27 16.41 -1.88
N ILE A 50 10.53 15.83 -2.84
CA ILE A 50 10.46 16.27 -4.22
C ILE A 50 9.03 16.74 -4.47
N VAL A 51 8.87 18.07 -4.55
CA VAL A 51 7.54 18.67 -4.74
C VAL A 51 7.28 18.85 -6.23
N ILE A 52 6.14 18.31 -6.68
CA ILE A 52 5.67 18.39 -8.06
C ILE A 52 4.23 18.93 -8.10
N GLU A 53 3.79 19.40 -9.24
CA GLU A 53 2.43 19.90 -9.43
C GLU A 53 1.41 18.74 -9.50
N SER A 54 1.74 17.71 -10.29
CA SER A 54 0.90 16.54 -10.50
C SER A 54 1.76 15.30 -10.83
N PHE A 55 1.29 14.09 -10.46
CA PHE A 55 2.02 12.85 -10.71
C PHE A 55 2.08 12.44 -12.19
N ASP A 56 1.20 12.95 -13.04
CA ASP A 56 1.24 12.73 -14.50
C ASP A 56 2.35 13.56 -15.18
N LYS A 57 2.85 14.61 -14.52
CA LYS A 57 4.00 15.38 -14.98
C LYS A 57 5.31 14.72 -14.59
N VAL A 58 5.53 13.48 -15.06
CA VAL A 58 6.69 12.65 -14.69
C VAL A 58 8.03 13.28 -15.07
N ASP A 59 8.08 14.15 -16.07
CA ASP A 59 9.29 14.85 -16.48
C ASP A 59 9.86 15.73 -15.35
N ALA A 60 9.01 16.22 -14.43
CA ALA A 60 9.43 17.02 -13.28
C ALA A 60 10.35 16.26 -12.30
N PHE A 61 10.33 14.92 -12.32
CA PHE A 61 11.17 14.09 -11.46
C PHE A 61 11.86 12.93 -12.19
N ALA A 62 11.84 12.92 -13.52
CA ALA A 62 12.44 11.86 -14.36
C ALA A 62 13.92 11.63 -14.06
N ASP A 63 14.70 12.71 -13.89
CA ASP A 63 16.12 12.63 -13.53
C ASP A 63 16.34 11.94 -12.17
N GLN A 64 15.40 12.09 -11.25
CA GLN A 64 15.46 11.42 -9.94
C GLN A 64 15.20 9.93 -10.08
N LEU A 65 14.26 9.51 -10.95
CA LEU A 65 14.04 8.09 -11.25
C LEU A 65 15.32 7.42 -11.76
N THR A 66 16.05 8.08 -12.67
CA THR A 66 17.30 7.56 -13.24
C THR A 66 18.40 7.34 -12.19
N LYS A 67 18.40 8.13 -11.12
CA LYS A 67 19.41 8.08 -10.05
C LYS A 67 19.11 7.02 -8.97
N ARG A 68 17.88 6.49 -8.89
CA ARG A 68 17.47 5.60 -7.79
C ARG A 68 17.55 4.13 -8.20
N SER A 69 17.95 3.27 -7.27
CA SER A 69 17.99 1.82 -7.46
C SER A 69 16.66 1.13 -7.15
N ILE A 70 15.82 1.79 -6.35
CA ILE A 70 14.47 1.34 -5.98
C ILE A 70 13.48 2.46 -6.29
N ILE A 71 12.40 2.12 -6.98
CA ILE A 71 11.31 3.04 -7.31
C ILE A 71 10.02 2.40 -6.82
N VAL A 72 9.30 3.07 -5.91
CA VAL A 72 8.03 2.57 -5.37
C VAL A 72 6.90 3.47 -5.84
N ASP A 73 5.87 2.87 -6.43
CA ASP A 73 4.60 3.54 -6.72
C ASP A 73 3.60 3.24 -5.59
N ALA A 74 3.23 4.28 -4.84
CA ALA A 74 2.24 4.25 -3.76
C ALA A 74 1.15 5.31 -3.96
N VAL A 75 0.89 5.74 -5.20
CA VAL A 75 -0.11 6.78 -5.50
C VAL A 75 -1.53 6.24 -5.49
N GLY A 76 -1.70 4.94 -5.67
CA GLY A 76 -2.99 4.29 -5.93
C GLY A 76 -3.25 4.15 -7.43
N TYR A 77 -3.93 3.06 -7.78
CA TYR A 77 -4.15 2.72 -9.17
C TYR A 77 -5.22 3.61 -9.83
N THR A 78 -4.82 4.26 -10.92
CA THR A 78 -5.72 4.73 -11.99
C THR A 78 -5.03 4.42 -13.32
N LYS A 79 -5.76 3.85 -14.29
CA LYS A 79 -5.15 3.35 -15.53
C LYS A 79 -4.22 4.36 -16.20
N SER A 80 -4.70 5.58 -16.44
CA SER A 80 -3.92 6.60 -17.13
C SER A 80 -2.63 7.00 -16.41
N LEU A 81 -2.70 7.22 -15.10
CA LEU A 81 -1.54 7.61 -14.32
C LEU A 81 -0.54 6.46 -14.17
N SER A 82 -1.05 5.26 -13.93
CA SER A 82 -0.20 4.08 -13.77
C SER A 82 0.55 3.74 -15.06
N ASP A 83 -0.09 3.86 -16.21
CA ASP A 83 0.57 3.68 -17.52
C ASP A 83 1.69 4.72 -17.73
N ILE A 84 1.45 6.00 -17.40
CA ILE A 84 2.44 7.09 -17.47
C ILE A 84 3.64 6.80 -16.57
N ILE A 85 3.40 6.38 -15.33
CA ILE A 85 4.46 6.04 -14.38
C ILE A 85 5.29 4.86 -14.88
N LEU A 86 4.66 3.77 -15.36
CA LEU A 86 5.37 2.61 -15.88
C LEU A 86 6.25 2.96 -17.09
N GLN A 87 5.76 3.79 -18.00
CA GLN A 87 6.55 4.27 -19.12
C GLN A 87 7.76 5.08 -18.66
N ALA A 88 7.57 5.99 -17.68
CA ALA A 88 8.64 6.82 -17.15
C ALA A 88 9.73 5.98 -16.44
N VAL A 89 9.35 5.01 -15.62
CA VAL A 89 10.32 4.15 -14.93
C VAL A 89 11.06 3.22 -15.89
N THR A 90 10.39 2.75 -16.96
CA THR A 90 11.03 1.97 -18.03
C THR A 90 12.07 2.81 -18.77
N LYS A 91 11.72 4.04 -19.15
CA LYS A 91 12.66 5.00 -19.78
C LYS A 91 13.84 5.31 -18.86
N ALA A 92 13.59 5.54 -17.57
CA ALA A 92 14.64 5.78 -16.58
C ALA A 92 15.57 4.56 -16.45
N GLY A 93 15.04 3.34 -16.47
CA GLY A 93 15.81 2.09 -16.47
C GLY A 93 16.70 1.97 -17.72
N GLN A 94 16.17 2.25 -18.90
CA GLN A 94 16.93 2.28 -20.15
C GLN A 94 18.09 3.28 -20.08
N GLN A 95 17.81 4.51 -19.65
CA GLN A 95 18.84 5.55 -19.50
C GLN A 95 19.92 5.15 -18.49
N ARG A 96 19.51 4.60 -17.33
CA ARG A 96 20.42 4.17 -16.28
C ARG A 96 21.37 3.07 -16.74
N THR A 97 20.90 2.12 -17.53
CA THR A 97 21.71 1.01 -18.04
C THR A 97 22.61 1.42 -19.21
N GLN A 98 22.36 2.54 -19.86
CA GLN A 98 23.20 3.08 -20.93
C GLN A 98 24.40 3.92 -20.43
N PHE A 99 24.34 4.48 -19.22
CA PHE A 99 25.35 5.39 -18.71
C PHE A 99 26.36 4.75 -17.74
N GLY A 100 27.49 4.33 -18.26
CA GLY A 100 28.75 4.07 -17.54
C GLY A 100 28.63 3.07 -16.38
N LYS A 101 29.11 3.44 -15.20
CA LYS A 101 29.18 2.57 -14.00
C LYS A 101 27.81 2.05 -13.48
N LEU A 102 26.70 2.64 -13.92
CA LEU A 102 25.35 2.24 -13.54
C LEU A 102 24.71 1.24 -14.52
N ALA A 103 25.36 0.95 -15.65
CA ALA A 103 24.86 0.05 -16.68
C ALA A 103 24.57 -1.39 -16.19
N HIS A 104 25.18 -1.82 -15.08
CA HIS A 104 24.98 -3.16 -14.53
C HIS A 104 23.84 -3.24 -13.50
N TYR A 105 23.15 -2.12 -13.20
CA TYR A 105 22.16 -2.06 -12.13
C TYR A 105 20.83 -1.48 -12.60
N ALA A 106 20.05 -2.30 -13.29
CA ALA A 106 18.65 -1.98 -13.57
C ALA A 106 17.91 -1.68 -12.25
N PRO A 107 17.08 -0.61 -12.20
CA PRO A 107 16.30 -0.32 -11.00
C PRO A 107 15.23 -1.38 -10.76
N LEU A 108 14.79 -1.52 -9.50
CA LEU A 108 13.62 -2.28 -9.15
C LEU A 108 12.42 -1.33 -9.00
N PHE A 109 11.41 -1.52 -9.82
CA PHE A 109 10.11 -0.88 -9.70
C PHE A 109 9.17 -1.76 -8.88
N ILE A 110 8.58 -1.21 -7.84
CA ILE A 110 7.62 -1.89 -6.95
C ILE A 110 6.28 -1.19 -7.08
N PHE A 111 5.29 -1.88 -7.61
CA PHE A 111 3.91 -1.39 -7.70
C PHE A 111 3.10 -1.84 -6.47
N THR A 112 2.42 -0.88 -5.82
CA THR A 112 1.52 -1.13 -4.70
C THR A 112 0.11 -1.40 -5.22
N SER A 113 -0.31 -2.64 -5.17
CA SER A 113 -1.67 -3.07 -5.49
C SER A 113 -2.50 -3.31 -4.23
N GLY A 114 -3.31 -4.37 -4.15
CA GLY A 114 -4.12 -4.73 -2.98
C GLY A 114 -4.83 -6.07 -3.13
N ILE A 115 -5.20 -6.67 -2.01
CA ILE A 115 -5.81 -8.01 -1.98
C ILE A 115 -7.14 -8.13 -2.71
N MET A 116 -7.89 -7.03 -2.87
CA MET A 116 -9.16 -7.05 -3.58
C MET A 116 -9.04 -7.48 -5.05
N THR A 117 -7.82 -7.50 -5.60
CA THR A 117 -7.55 -8.02 -6.94
C THR A 117 -7.93 -9.50 -7.06
N TYR A 118 -7.86 -10.29 -6.01
CA TYR A 118 -8.28 -11.71 -6.05
C TYR A 118 -9.79 -11.89 -6.27
N GLY A 119 -10.62 -10.89 -5.98
CA GLY A 119 -12.05 -11.02 -5.90
C GLY A 119 -12.48 -11.73 -4.62
N ASP A 120 -13.61 -12.48 -4.69
CA ASP A 120 -14.06 -13.29 -3.56
C ASP A 120 -13.22 -14.55 -3.42
N THR A 121 -12.45 -14.63 -2.34
CA THR A 121 -11.53 -15.76 -2.13
C THR A 121 -12.23 -17.06 -1.72
N THR A 122 -13.51 -17.03 -1.36
CA THR A 122 -14.27 -18.26 -1.03
C THR A 122 -14.44 -19.20 -2.22
N ILE A 123 -14.41 -18.67 -3.44
CA ILE A 123 -14.51 -19.48 -4.67
C ILE A 123 -13.33 -20.44 -4.86
N TYR A 124 -12.20 -20.17 -4.19
CA TYR A 124 -10.99 -21.01 -4.25
C TYR A 124 -10.92 -22.03 -3.10
N GLY A 125 -11.97 -22.14 -2.29
CA GLY A 125 -12.07 -23.04 -1.15
C GLY A 125 -11.77 -22.36 0.19
N SER A 126 -11.49 -23.15 1.23
CA SER A 126 -11.33 -22.67 2.60
C SER A 126 -9.91 -22.22 2.95
N ARG A 127 -8.95 -22.39 2.05
CA ARG A 127 -7.55 -22.02 2.30
C ARG A 127 -7.27 -20.60 1.85
N PRO A 128 -6.44 -19.84 2.59
CA PRO A 128 -5.97 -18.53 2.12
C PRO A 128 -5.27 -18.65 0.76
N VAL A 129 -5.57 -17.71 -0.17
CA VAL A 129 -5.05 -17.74 -1.53
C VAL A 129 -3.61 -17.21 -1.58
N ASP A 130 -2.77 -17.85 -2.35
CA ASP A 130 -1.40 -17.43 -2.62
C ASP A 130 -1.25 -16.75 -4.00
N GLU A 131 -0.03 -16.37 -4.35
CA GLU A 131 0.29 -15.64 -5.58
C GLU A 131 0.16 -16.47 -6.85
N MET A 132 0.00 -17.81 -6.73
CA MET A 132 -0.20 -18.72 -7.88
C MET A 132 -1.66 -18.78 -8.32
N ILE A 133 -2.58 -18.35 -7.49
CA ILE A 133 -4.02 -18.32 -7.80
C ILE A 133 -4.30 -17.24 -8.83
N LYS A 134 -4.95 -17.61 -9.94
CA LYS A 134 -5.45 -16.65 -10.92
C LYS A 134 -6.61 -15.87 -10.31
N PRO A 135 -6.52 -14.53 -10.23
CA PRO A 135 -7.60 -13.69 -9.71
C PRO A 135 -8.91 -13.83 -10.51
N ASN A 136 -10.04 -13.55 -9.84
CA ASN A 136 -11.35 -13.49 -10.47
C ASN A 136 -12.16 -12.28 -9.96
N PRO A 137 -11.67 -11.05 -10.15
CA PRO A 137 -12.39 -9.86 -9.75
C PRO A 137 -13.63 -9.64 -10.63
N GLN A 138 -14.70 -9.09 -10.05
CA GLN A 138 -15.93 -8.81 -10.77
C GLN A 138 -16.10 -7.32 -11.12
N ALA A 139 -15.46 -6.43 -10.35
CA ALA A 139 -15.55 -5.00 -10.58
C ALA A 139 -14.54 -4.55 -11.66
N ILE A 140 -14.99 -3.75 -12.62
CA ILE A 140 -14.17 -3.36 -13.77
C ILE A 140 -12.88 -2.62 -13.37
N GLU A 141 -12.94 -1.78 -12.35
CA GLU A 141 -11.75 -1.08 -11.84
C GLU A 141 -10.71 -2.04 -11.23
N ILE A 142 -11.15 -3.18 -10.70
CA ILE A 142 -10.28 -4.21 -10.15
C ILE A 142 -9.73 -5.10 -11.27
N ILE A 143 -10.54 -5.43 -12.28
CA ILE A 143 -10.09 -6.13 -13.49
C ILE A 143 -8.96 -5.34 -14.17
N ASN A 144 -9.18 -4.06 -14.40
CA ASN A 144 -8.17 -3.18 -15.00
C ASN A 144 -6.88 -3.12 -14.16
N ARG A 145 -6.99 -3.18 -12.83
CA ARG A 145 -5.83 -3.20 -11.94
C ARG A 145 -5.08 -4.53 -12.03
N GLU A 146 -5.78 -5.66 -12.11
CA GLU A 146 -5.16 -6.98 -12.33
C GLU A 146 -4.41 -7.03 -13.66
N GLU A 147 -5.01 -6.50 -14.73
CA GLU A 147 -4.35 -6.40 -16.04
C GLU A 147 -3.07 -5.56 -15.96
N TYR A 148 -3.11 -4.46 -15.20
CA TYR A 148 -1.93 -3.63 -14.97
C TYR A 148 -0.86 -4.33 -14.13
N GLU A 149 -1.22 -5.09 -13.11
CA GLU A 149 -0.29 -5.92 -12.35
C GLU A 149 0.47 -6.88 -13.28
N ASN A 150 -0.25 -7.55 -14.17
CA ASN A 150 0.32 -8.47 -15.17
C ASN A 150 1.24 -7.72 -16.13
N LEU A 151 0.88 -6.52 -16.57
CA LEU A 151 1.72 -5.66 -17.41
C LEU A 151 3.01 -5.27 -16.69
N VAL A 152 2.93 -4.87 -15.42
CA VAL A 152 4.12 -4.54 -14.59
C VAL A 152 5.05 -5.75 -14.49
N LEU A 153 4.52 -6.94 -14.18
CA LEU A 153 5.34 -8.15 -14.06
C LEU A 153 5.99 -8.52 -15.39
N ALA A 154 5.25 -8.44 -16.51
CA ALA A 154 5.74 -8.72 -17.85
C ALA A 154 6.80 -7.69 -18.32
N SER A 155 6.84 -6.49 -17.75
CA SER A 155 7.82 -5.45 -18.08
C SER A 155 9.20 -5.71 -17.45
N SER A 156 9.33 -6.78 -16.64
CA SER A 156 10.63 -7.15 -16.06
C SER A 156 11.63 -7.56 -17.15
N SER A 157 12.82 -6.97 -17.12
CA SER A 157 13.83 -7.12 -18.15
C SER A 157 15.24 -6.84 -17.63
N ASN A 158 16.22 -6.81 -18.51
CA ASN A 158 17.60 -6.41 -18.18
C ASN A 158 17.77 -4.90 -17.92
N VAL A 159 16.77 -4.08 -18.24
CA VAL A 159 16.78 -2.62 -17.99
C VAL A 159 15.86 -2.20 -16.85
N LEU A 160 14.91 -3.03 -16.46
CA LEU A 160 13.96 -2.76 -15.37
C LEU A 160 13.57 -4.06 -14.67
N HIS A 161 13.84 -4.19 -13.39
CA HIS A 161 13.25 -5.24 -12.57
C HIS A 161 11.91 -4.76 -12.01
N THR A 162 10.95 -5.65 -11.87
CA THR A 162 9.61 -5.28 -11.36
C THR A 162 9.18 -6.21 -10.25
N ALA A 163 8.36 -5.69 -9.33
CA ALA A 163 7.64 -6.47 -8.34
C ALA A 163 6.25 -5.85 -8.12
N VAL A 164 5.27 -6.68 -7.80
CA VAL A 164 3.94 -6.25 -7.39
C VAL A 164 3.68 -6.71 -5.97
N ILE A 165 3.15 -5.82 -5.13
CA ILE A 165 2.76 -6.14 -3.76
C ILE A 165 1.24 -6.03 -3.63
N ARG A 166 0.61 -7.09 -3.12
CA ARG A 166 -0.79 -7.12 -2.69
C ARG A 166 -0.84 -7.11 -1.16
N PRO A 167 -0.91 -5.92 -0.52
CA PRO A 167 -1.06 -5.85 0.93
C PRO A 167 -2.47 -6.27 1.34
N GLY A 168 -2.59 -6.81 2.56
CA GLY A 168 -3.86 -6.87 3.29
C GLY A 168 -4.46 -5.49 3.54
N PHE A 169 -5.62 -5.41 4.17
CA PHE A 169 -6.13 -4.13 4.67
C PHE A 169 -5.14 -3.56 5.68
N VAL A 170 -4.68 -2.33 5.41
CA VAL A 170 -3.59 -1.72 6.19
C VAL A 170 -4.15 -0.97 7.37
N TYR A 171 -3.59 -1.20 8.57
CA TYR A 171 -3.97 -0.54 9.81
C TYR A 171 -2.75 -0.03 10.59
N GLY A 172 -3.01 0.67 11.69
CA GLY A 172 -1.97 1.22 12.56
C GLY A 172 -1.52 2.63 12.19
N GLY A 173 -0.57 3.19 12.92
CA GLY A 173 -0.12 4.56 12.77
C GLY A 173 -1.30 5.55 12.86
N HIS A 174 -1.39 6.48 11.90
CA HIS A 174 -2.49 7.45 11.85
C HIS A 174 -3.75 6.95 11.09
N GLY A 175 -3.81 5.68 10.72
CA GLY A 175 -5.03 4.97 10.33
C GLY A 175 -5.30 4.80 8.84
N GLY A 176 -5.18 5.80 8.02
CA GLY A 176 -5.51 5.73 6.59
C GLY A 176 -7.00 5.56 6.27
N PHE A 177 -7.31 5.19 5.02
CA PHE A 177 -8.67 5.19 4.46
C PHE A 177 -9.67 4.34 5.25
N VAL A 178 -9.28 3.13 5.68
CA VAL A 178 -10.19 2.22 6.39
C VAL A 178 -10.56 2.79 7.76
N ALA A 179 -9.58 3.32 8.50
CA ALA A 179 -9.82 3.96 9.78
C ALA A 179 -10.67 5.23 9.62
N ASP A 180 -10.39 6.04 8.60
CA ASP A 180 -11.18 7.24 8.29
C ASP A 180 -12.64 6.89 7.99
N LEU A 181 -12.89 5.88 7.16
CA LEU A 181 -14.23 5.46 6.83
C LEU A 181 -14.97 4.93 8.05
N PHE A 182 -14.36 4.02 8.80
CA PHE A 182 -15.07 3.25 9.84
C PHE A 182 -15.18 3.99 11.16
N TYR A 183 -14.19 4.77 11.58
CA TYR A 183 -14.28 5.57 12.81
C TYR A 183 -15.09 6.87 12.65
N SER A 184 -15.22 7.38 11.41
CA SER A 184 -16.01 8.59 11.15
C SER A 184 -17.49 8.34 10.95
N GLU A 185 -17.90 7.09 10.67
CA GLU A 185 -19.29 6.73 10.42
C GLU A 185 -20.06 6.65 11.75
N LYS A 186 -21.14 7.44 11.87
CA LYS A 186 -21.97 7.56 13.08
C LYS A 186 -23.46 7.42 12.72
N PRO A 187 -24.16 6.37 13.19
CA PRO A 187 -23.66 5.20 13.93
C PRO A 187 -22.70 4.34 13.08
N ALA A 188 -22.00 3.40 13.72
CA ALA A 188 -21.17 2.42 13.02
C ALA A 188 -22.09 1.39 12.33
N ILE A 189 -22.12 1.40 11.00
CA ILE A 189 -23.03 0.54 10.25
C ILE A 189 -22.30 -0.72 9.77
N ILE A 190 -22.90 -1.89 10.01
CA ILE A 190 -22.45 -3.17 9.46
C ILE A 190 -23.30 -3.44 8.22
N HIS A 191 -22.70 -3.30 7.04
CA HIS A 191 -23.35 -3.48 5.75
C HIS A 191 -23.14 -4.90 5.19
N GLY A 192 -24.21 -5.51 4.69
CA GLY A 192 -24.15 -6.79 4.00
C GLY A 192 -23.71 -7.96 4.89
N ARG A 193 -22.90 -8.84 4.35
CA ARG A 193 -22.41 -10.04 5.06
C ARG A 193 -21.61 -9.67 6.31
N ARG A 194 -22.03 -10.19 7.46
CA ARG A 194 -21.40 -9.95 8.76
C ARG A 194 -20.17 -10.81 8.98
N ASP A 195 -20.18 -12.00 8.42
CA ASP A 195 -19.17 -13.05 8.56
C ASP A 195 -18.02 -12.96 7.56
N LYS A 196 -18.09 -12.03 6.59
CA LYS A 196 -17.00 -11.83 5.63
C LYS A 196 -15.69 -11.48 6.33
N ARG A 197 -14.57 -11.93 5.76
CA ARG A 197 -13.25 -11.79 6.38
C ARG A 197 -12.24 -11.21 5.42
N TRP A 198 -11.37 -10.36 5.96
CA TRP A 198 -10.27 -9.78 5.21
C TRP A 198 -8.95 -10.06 5.93
N SER A 199 -7.87 -10.25 5.18
CA SER A 199 -6.53 -10.25 5.74
C SER A 199 -6.06 -8.84 6.03
N TRP A 200 -5.38 -8.66 7.15
CA TRP A 200 -4.91 -7.37 7.65
C TRP A 200 -3.38 -7.35 7.73
N VAL A 201 -2.80 -6.16 7.70
CA VAL A 201 -1.37 -5.94 7.92
C VAL A 201 -1.14 -4.60 8.59
N HIS A 202 -0.29 -4.56 9.61
CA HIS A 202 0.13 -3.31 10.21
C HIS A 202 1.04 -2.53 9.26
N ILE A 203 0.94 -1.19 9.26
CA ILE A 203 1.72 -0.33 8.36
C ILE A 203 3.23 -0.53 8.50
N ASP A 204 3.73 -0.76 9.72
CA ASP A 204 5.17 -0.98 9.96
C ASP A 204 5.63 -2.35 9.45
N ASP A 205 4.80 -3.39 9.59
CA ASP A 205 5.10 -4.72 9.05
C ASP A 205 5.07 -4.72 7.53
N LEU A 206 4.12 -3.99 6.94
CA LEU A 206 4.06 -3.77 5.49
C LEU A 206 5.34 -3.07 5.01
N ALA A 207 5.75 -1.99 5.68
CA ALA A 207 6.95 -1.22 5.35
C ALA A 207 8.23 -2.06 5.45
N GLU A 208 8.32 -2.96 6.44
CA GLU A 208 9.41 -3.94 6.53
C GLU A 208 9.42 -4.90 5.32
N GLY A 209 8.24 -5.37 4.88
CA GLY A 209 8.11 -6.19 3.68
C GLY A 209 8.68 -5.49 2.43
N TYR A 210 8.39 -4.20 2.24
CA TYR A 210 8.97 -3.41 1.15
C TYR A 210 10.49 -3.30 1.27
N ALA A 211 11.00 -3.09 2.46
CA ALA A 211 12.44 -2.99 2.70
C ALA A 211 13.18 -4.32 2.40
N LEU A 212 12.57 -5.45 2.76
CA LEU A 212 13.10 -6.78 2.45
C LEU A 212 13.11 -7.04 0.94
N ILE A 213 12.02 -6.74 0.22
CA ILE A 213 11.94 -6.86 -1.24
C ILE A 213 12.99 -5.97 -1.90
N ALA A 214 13.15 -4.73 -1.42
CA ALA A 214 14.13 -3.78 -1.96
C ALA A 214 15.59 -4.27 -1.81
N ARG A 215 15.90 -5.00 -0.74
CA ARG A 215 17.23 -5.56 -0.44
C ARG A 215 17.49 -6.93 -1.06
N ALA A 216 16.44 -7.67 -1.37
CA ALA A 216 16.58 -9.04 -1.87
C ALA A 216 17.31 -9.11 -3.21
N PRO A 217 18.00 -10.21 -3.50
CA PRO A 217 18.60 -10.47 -4.80
C PRO A 217 17.55 -10.34 -5.91
N ARG A 218 17.91 -9.69 -7.02
CA ARG A 218 17.00 -9.49 -8.16
C ARG A 218 16.46 -10.81 -8.72
N ALA A 219 17.25 -11.88 -8.66
CA ALA A 219 16.81 -13.22 -9.06
C ALA A 219 15.61 -13.75 -8.27
N ILE A 220 15.38 -13.25 -7.04
CA ILE A 220 14.24 -13.66 -6.19
C ILE A 220 13.02 -12.78 -6.45
N VAL A 221 13.21 -11.48 -6.69
CA VAL A 221 12.09 -10.51 -6.67
C VAL A 221 11.65 -10.03 -8.04
N SER A 222 12.50 -10.15 -9.07
CA SER A 222 12.22 -9.64 -10.41
C SER A 222 11.08 -10.40 -11.08
N GLY A 223 10.05 -9.67 -11.53
CA GLY A 223 8.86 -10.24 -12.15
C GLY A 223 7.97 -11.01 -11.16
N GLN A 224 8.07 -10.73 -9.86
CA GLN A 224 7.35 -11.48 -8.83
C GLN A 224 6.25 -10.66 -8.15
N MET A 225 5.18 -11.37 -7.80
CA MET A 225 4.10 -10.87 -6.94
C MET A 225 4.32 -11.33 -5.49
N TRP A 226 3.90 -10.49 -4.54
CA TRP A 226 4.07 -10.72 -3.11
C TRP A 226 2.81 -10.36 -2.34
N ASN A 227 2.26 -11.34 -1.62
CA ASN A 227 1.21 -11.11 -0.64
C ASN A 227 1.83 -10.71 0.71
N LEU A 228 1.41 -9.57 1.24
CA LEU A 228 1.85 -9.11 2.56
C LEU A 228 0.64 -8.90 3.47
N ALA A 229 0.36 -9.88 4.30
CA ALA A 229 -0.67 -9.84 5.34
C ALA A 229 -0.20 -10.59 6.58
N ALA A 230 -0.64 -10.18 7.77
CA ALA A 230 -0.33 -10.92 8.98
C ALA A 230 -0.97 -12.31 8.92
N PRO A 231 -0.23 -13.40 9.20
CA PRO A 231 -0.79 -14.74 9.22
C PRO A 231 -1.91 -14.81 10.28
N ASN A 232 -3.06 -15.39 9.90
CA ASN A 232 -4.20 -15.63 10.81
C ASN A 232 -4.87 -14.39 11.43
N ASP A 233 -4.53 -13.18 11.00
CA ASP A 233 -5.25 -11.97 11.38
C ASP A 233 -6.38 -11.70 10.37
N ASN A 234 -7.46 -12.48 10.50
CA ASN A 234 -8.62 -12.42 9.61
C ASN A 234 -9.93 -12.37 10.43
N PRO A 235 -10.14 -11.31 11.24
CA PRO A 235 -11.39 -11.14 11.97
C PRO A 235 -12.57 -11.00 11.00
N THR A 236 -13.77 -11.35 11.46
CA THR A 236 -15.00 -11.07 10.71
C THR A 236 -15.23 -9.57 10.60
N TYR A 237 -15.97 -9.16 9.58
CA TYR A 237 -16.35 -7.76 9.42
C TYR A 237 -17.15 -7.25 10.63
N GLU A 238 -18.02 -8.08 11.19
CA GLU A 238 -18.76 -7.76 12.41
C GLU A 238 -17.84 -7.54 13.60
N GLU A 239 -16.84 -8.43 13.82
CA GLU A 239 -15.85 -8.26 14.90
C GLU A 239 -15.08 -6.94 14.76
N VAL A 240 -14.64 -6.62 13.53
CA VAL A 240 -13.94 -5.36 13.23
C VAL A 240 -14.83 -4.17 13.57
N ARG A 241 -16.06 -4.11 13.02
CA ARG A 241 -16.94 -2.96 13.17
C ARG A 241 -17.42 -2.77 14.61
N THR A 242 -17.74 -3.87 15.31
CA THR A 242 -18.16 -3.83 16.71
C THR A 242 -17.04 -3.33 17.62
N ASN A 243 -15.81 -3.80 17.42
CA ASN A 243 -14.67 -3.33 18.21
C ASN A 243 -14.32 -1.86 17.90
N MET A 244 -14.40 -1.44 16.64
CA MET A 244 -14.20 -0.04 16.27
C MET A 244 -15.28 0.87 16.89
N ALA A 245 -16.56 0.44 16.87
CA ALA A 245 -17.65 1.16 17.51
C ALA A 245 -17.43 1.29 19.03
N ARG A 246 -17.04 0.19 19.69
CA ARG A 246 -16.75 0.16 21.13
C ARG A 246 -15.70 1.20 21.52
N VAL A 247 -14.56 1.24 20.85
CA VAL A 247 -13.46 2.15 21.20
C VAL A 247 -13.75 3.61 20.84
N SER A 248 -14.61 3.85 19.84
CA SER A 248 -15.02 5.20 19.44
C SER A 248 -16.30 5.69 20.13
N GLY A 249 -16.90 4.88 21.03
CA GLY A 249 -18.12 5.22 21.75
C GLY A 249 -19.38 5.29 20.87
N GLN A 250 -19.41 4.53 19.78
CA GLN A 250 -20.51 4.52 18.83
C GLN A 250 -21.42 3.32 19.07
N GLN A 251 -22.69 3.48 18.67
CA GLN A 251 -23.63 2.36 18.57
C GLN A 251 -23.45 1.65 17.22
N VAL A 252 -23.76 0.35 17.21
CA VAL A 252 -23.73 -0.48 16.00
C VAL A 252 -25.13 -0.63 15.44
N GLU A 253 -25.29 -0.40 14.16
CA GLU A 253 -26.51 -0.70 13.39
C GLU A 253 -26.20 -1.72 12.30
N TYR A 254 -27.20 -2.54 11.96
CA TYR A 254 -27.11 -3.51 10.88
C TYR A 254 -27.98 -3.06 9.71
N LYS A 255 -27.41 -3.08 8.51
CA LYS A 255 -28.17 -2.79 7.28
C LYS A 255 -27.93 -3.87 6.25
N GLU A 256 -29.00 -4.33 5.63
CA GLU A 256 -28.88 -5.10 4.41
C GLU A 256 -28.20 -4.24 3.35
N LYS A 257 -27.47 -4.88 2.45
CA LYS A 257 -26.74 -4.20 1.39
C LYS A 257 -27.72 -3.46 0.47
N ALA A 258 -27.59 -2.15 0.41
CA ALA A 258 -28.32 -1.32 -0.54
C ALA A 258 -27.38 -0.89 -1.68
N ASN A 259 -27.96 -0.57 -2.86
CA ASN A 259 -27.16 -0.16 -4.04
C ASN A 259 -26.44 1.18 -3.87
N ASP A 260 -26.81 1.96 -2.88
CA ASP A 260 -26.26 3.29 -2.54
C ASP A 260 -25.31 3.27 -1.32
N ASP A 261 -24.95 2.09 -0.83
CA ASP A 261 -24.05 1.95 0.31
C ASP A 261 -22.70 2.61 0.03
N LYS A 262 -22.18 3.34 1.03
CA LYS A 262 -20.84 3.94 0.99
C LYS A 262 -19.72 2.90 0.88
N ILE A 263 -20.01 1.66 1.27
CA ILE A 263 -19.08 0.54 1.14
C ILE A 263 -19.27 -0.08 -0.24
N PRO A 264 -18.22 -0.09 -1.06
CA PRO A 264 -18.30 -0.67 -2.40
C PRO A 264 -18.78 -2.13 -2.36
N PRO A 265 -19.65 -2.56 -3.29
CA PRO A 265 -20.14 -3.95 -3.37
C PRO A 265 -19.00 -4.99 -3.35
N ARG A 266 -17.84 -4.67 -3.94
CA ARG A 266 -16.64 -5.51 -3.94
C ARG A 266 -16.06 -5.79 -2.55
N TRP A 267 -16.45 -5.03 -1.54
CA TRP A 267 -16.05 -5.28 -0.15
C TRP A 267 -16.99 -6.24 0.58
N ASP A 268 -18.08 -6.67 -0.06
CA ASP A 268 -18.99 -7.67 0.48
C ASP A 268 -18.57 -9.12 0.16
N THR A 269 -17.27 -9.32 0.11
CA THR A 269 -16.59 -10.58 -0.24
C THR A 269 -15.50 -10.90 0.79
N ASP A 270 -15.11 -12.17 0.83
CA ASP A 270 -13.91 -12.54 1.57
C ASP A 270 -12.66 -12.20 0.75
N SER A 271 -11.60 -11.77 1.44
CA SER A 271 -10.29 -11.52 0.84
C SER A 271 -9.21 -11.99 1.79
N ILE A 272 -8.96 -13.31 1.80
CA ILE A 272 -7.99 -13.96 2.67
C ILE A 272 -6.82 -14.45 1.86
N ILE A 273 -5.63 -13.92 2.16
CA ILE A 273 -4.40 -14.20 1.42
C ILE A 273 -3.35 -14.92 2.28
N ASN A 274 -2.50 -15.69 1.61
CA ASN A 274 -1.41 -16.44 2.22
C ASN A 274 -0.08 -15.69 2.01
N PRO A 275 0.61 -15.24 3.07
CA PRO A 275 1.90 -14.57 2.99
C PRO A 275 3.11 -15.52 3.00
N SER A 276 2.92 -16.81 2.91
CA SER A 276 3.98 -17.84 3.10
C SER A 276 5.17 -17.63 2.17
N LYS A 277 4.97 -17.11 0.96
CA LYS A 277 6.05 -16.79 0.02
C LYS A 277 6.99 -15.74 0.61
N ALA A 278 6.46 -14.63 1.09
CA ALA A 278 7.27 -13.57 1.72
C ALA A 278 7.96 -14.06 3.00
N ILE A 279 7.27 -14.85 3.82
CA ILE A 279 7.82 -15.45 5.03
C ILE A 279 9.02 -16.35 4.71
N ASN A 280 8.86 -17.25 3.74
CA ASN A 280 9.86 -18.29 3.46
C ASN A 280 11.02 -17.79 2.61
N GLN A 281 10.76 -16.89 1.63
CA GLN A 281 11.80 -16.47 0.69
C GLN A 281 12.51 -15.17 1.09
N LEU A 282 11.83 -14.28 1.83
CA LEU A 282 12.40 -13.00 2.27
C LEU A 282 12.72 -12.97 3.77
N GLY A 283 12.28 -13.97 4.54
CA GLY A 283 12.39 -13.97 6.00
C GLY A 283 11.47 -12.93 6.66
N TRP A 284 10.42 -12.46 5.95
CA TRP A 284 9.47 -11.50 6.50
C TRP A 284 8.77 -12.05 7.73
N ARG A 285 8.70 -11.26 8.80
CA ARG A 285 8.09 -11.67 10.07
C ARG A 285 7.28 -10.49 10.61
N PRO A 286 5.95 -10.46 10.34
CA PRO A 286 5.09 -9.44 10.94
C PRO A 286 5.13 -9.53 12.46
N LYS A 287 5.20 -8.39 13.13
CA LYS A 287 5.43 -8.26 14.58
C LYS A 287 4.16 -7.89 15.32
N HIS A 288 3.21 -7.27 14.64
CA HIS A 288 1.96 -6.82 15.25
C HIS A 288 0.98 -7.99 15.31
N VAL A 289 0.42 -8.21 16.51
CA VAL A 289 -0.35 -9.42 16.85
C VAL A 289 -1.74 -9.47 16.24
N GLY A 290 -2.21 -8.38 15.63
CA GLY A 290 -3.49 -8.30 14.96
C GLY A 290 -4.24 -7.00 15.25
N PHE A 291 -5.21 -6.70 14.37
CA PHE A 291 -5.93 -5.43 14.40
C PHE A 291 -6.76 -5.25 15.68
N ILE A 292 -7.50 -6.28 16.09
CA ILE A 292 -8.45 -6.14 17.22
C ILE A 292 -7.73 -6.08 18.57
N GLN A 293 -6.61 -6.77 18.73
CA GLN A 293 -5.89 -6.92 20.00
C GLN A 293 -5.40 -5.58 20.55
N GLU A 294 -5.03 -4.65 19.69
CA GLU A 294 -4.51 -3.33 20.07
C GLU A 294 -5.38 -2.18 19.54
N ILE A 295 -6.65 -2.45 19.22
CA ILE A 295 -7.54 -1.51 18.54
C ILE A 295 -7.71 -0.17 19.28
N GLU A 296 -7.60 -0.17 20.62
CA GLU A 296 -7.66 1.06 21.42
C GLU A 296 -6.45 1.96 21.15
N THR A 297 -5.27 1.37 21.01
CA THR A 297 -4.05 2.09 20.65
C THR A 297 -4.18 2.71 19.25
N TYR A 298 -4.69 1.95 18.31
CA TYR A 298 -4.88 2.43 16.93
C TYR A 298 -5.94 3.51 16.82
N TYR A 299 -7.04 3.39 17.57
CA TYR A 299 -8.05 4.43 17.65
C TYR A 299 -7.50 5.73 18.24
N LYS A 300 -6.77 5.66 19.37
CA LYS A 300 -6.14 6.83 20.01
C LYS A 300 -5.16 7.53 19.09
N SER A 301 -4.36 6.75 18.35
CA SER A 301 -3.41 7.29 17.37
C SER A 301 -4.11 8.01 16.22
N TRP A 302 -5.16 7.39 15.66
CA TRP A 302 -5.99 8.01 14.62
C TRP A 302 -6.68 9.29 15.12
N ALA A 303 -7.29 9.26 16.30
CA ALA A 303 -7.98 10.41 16.90
C ALA A 303 -7.04 11.59 17.15
N ALA A 304 -5.85 11.33 17.69
CA ALA A 304 -4.81 12.35 17.90
C ALA A 304 -4.37 12.99 16.58
N TYR A 305 -4.17 12.18 15.54
CA TYR A 305 -3.82 12.69 14.23
C TYR A 305 -4.94 13.57 13.62
N LYS A 306 -6.20 13.17 13.75
CA LYS A 306 -7.36 13.97 13.27
C LYS A 306 -7.46 15.28 14.02
N GLN A 307 -7.24 15.29 15.33
CA GLN A 307 -7.25 16.52 16.13
C GLN A 307 -6.13 17.47 15.69
N GLN A 308 -4.92 16.97 15.46
CA GLN A 308 -3.82 17.78 14.96
C GLN A 308 -4.11 18.40 13.59
N GLN A 309 -4.73 17.63 12.67
CA GLN A 309 -5.13 18.15 11.37
C GLN A 309 -6.18 19.26 11.49
N GLN A 310 -7.17 19.09 12.38
CA GLN A 310 -8.21 20.10 12.58
C GLN A 310 -7.62 21.40 13.15
N THR A 311 -6.75 21.32 14.15
CA THR A 311 -6.06 22.48 14.71
C THR A 311 -5.28 23.26 13.66
N ALA A 312 -4.52 22.56 12.81
CA ALA A 312 -3.77 23.19 11.73
C ALA A 312 -4.67 23.88 10.68
N ILE A 313 -5.87 23.35 10.42
CA ILE A 313 -6.87 23.99 9.54
C ILE A 313 -7.42 25.26 10.18
N ASP A 314 -7.72 25.23 11.47
CA ASP A 314 -8.31 26.35 12.20
C ASP A 314 -7.30 27.50 12.40
N GLU A 315 -6.03 27.21 12.56
CA GLU A 315 -4.94 28.19 12.63
C GLU A 315 -4.72 28.89 11.28
N ASN A 316 -4.84 28.17 10.17
CA ASN A 316 -4.69 28.74 8.81
C ASN A 316 -5.90 29.59 8.35
N LYS A 317 -7.01 29.59 9.11
CA LYS A 317 -8.19 30.44 8.85
C LYS A 317 -8.19 31.75 9.62
N LYS A 318 -7.28 31.89 10.57
CA LYS A 318 -7.06 33.13 11.36
C LYS A 318 -5.99 34.02 10.71
#